data_19973be97177762d404d10cedcc67131
#
_entry.id   19973be97177762d404d10cedcc67131
#
_cell.length_a   1.000
_cell.length_b   1.000
_cell.length_c   1.000
_cell.angle_alpha   90.00
_cell.angle_beta   90.00
_cell.angle_gamma   90.00
#
_symmetry.space_group_name_H-M   'P 1'
#
loop_
_entity.id
_entity.type
_entity.pdbx_description
1 polymer ?
#
loop_
_entity_poly.entity_id
_entity_poly.type
_entity_poly.pdbx_seq_one_letter_code
_entity_poly.pdbx_strand_id
1 'polypeptide(L)'
;TITTERFRFQQKLNNPIFAFALDLAYGRVKGFETYKVDKPIVFDHDISAKDFPMTEQLFQKFKTFAVEKYKYTPAQVDKEREFVERILRSELVSAAYGTETSLQVSNEYDNQLRKAIELVPQAKQLALEGAKARSTAARMRPDTNK
;
A
#
# COMPACT_ATOMS: atom_id res chain seq x y z
N THR A 1 10.70 9.40 6.95
CA THR A 1 9.93 9.59 8.18
C THR A 1 8.60 10.27 7.87
N ILE A 2 7.52 9.73 8.39
CA ILE A 2 6.19 10.29 8.17
C ILE A 2 5.93 11.40 9.20
N THR A 3 5.35 12.51 8.75
CA THR A 3 4.97 13.59 9.66
C THR A 3 3.66 13.24 10.36
N THR A 4 3.39 13.91 11.48
CA THR A 4 2.15 13.72 12.23
C THR A 4 0.93 14.07 11.37
N GLU A 5 1.01 15.14 10.59
CA GLU A 5 -0.08 15.56 9.71
C GLU A 5 -0.36 14.51 8.63
N ARG A 6 0.71 13.99 8.03
CA ARG A 6 0.59 12.97 7.00
C ARG A 6 0.00 11.68 7.58
N PHE A 7 0.46 11.29 8.77
CA PHE A 7 -0.08 10.11 9.46
C PHE A 7 -1.58 10.27 9.72
N ARG A 8 -1.99 11.43 10.23
CA ARG A 8 -3.41 11.70 10.46
C ARG A 8 -4.22 11.64 9.19
N PHE A 9 -3.68 12.16 8.10
CA PHE A 9 -4.38 12.11 6.82
C PHE A 9 -4.51 10.66 6.33
N GLN A 10 -3.46 9.87 6.47
CA GLN A 10 -3.52 8.44 6.11
C GLN A 10 -4.58 7.72 6.93
N GLN A 11 -4.70 8.04 8.22
CA GLN A 11 -5.75 7.44 9.06
C GLN A 11 -7.14 7.80 8.55
N LYS A 12 -7.33 9.02 8.09
CA LYS A 12 -8.61 9.44 7.51
C LYS A 12 -8.89 8.73 6.19
N LEU A 13 -7.86 8.46 5.40
CA LEU A 13 -8.01 7.76 4.13
C LEU A 13 -8.49 6.33 4.28
N ASN A 14 -8.31 5.72 5.44
CA ASN A 14 -8.80 4.36 5.66
C ASN A 14 -10.30 4.24 5.40
N ASN A 15 -11.09 5.24 5.76
CA ASN A 15 -12.52 5.21 5.53
C ASN A 15 -12.91 5.15 4.04
N PRO A 16 -12.44 6.08 3.19
CA PRO A 16 -12.75 5.97 1.75
C PRO A 16 -12.13 4.73 1.11
N ILE A 17 -10.93 4.32 1.53
CA ILE A 17 -10.32 3.11 0.97
C ILE A 17 -11.17 1.88 1.28
N PHE A 18 -11.62 1.75 2.52
CA PHE A 18 -12.46 0.63 2.92
C PHE A 18 -13.81 0.64 2.18
N ALA A 19 -14.44 1.80 2.08
CA ALA A 19 -15.71 1.93 1.36
C ALA A 19 -15.55 1.58 -0.12
N PHE A 20 -14.47 2.02 -0.75
CA PHE A 20 -14.19 1.71 -2.14
C PHE A 20 -13.89 0.22 -2.34
N ALA A 21 -13.14 -0.37 -1.41
CA ALA A 21 -12.85 -1.81 -1.44
C ALA A 21 -14.15 -2.63 -1.36
N LEU A 22 -15.08 -2.23 -0.52
CA LEU A 22 -16.38 -2.88 -0.43
C LEU A 22 -17.14 -2.79 -1.76
N ASP A 23 -17.16 -1.61 -2.37
CA ASP A 23 -17.84 -1.44 -3.64
C ASP A 23 -17.19 -2.31 -4.73
N LEU A 24 -15.86 -2.39 -4.76
CA LEU A 24 -15.17 -3.27 -5.70
C LEU A 24 -15.53 -4.74 -5.45
N ALA A 25 -15.47 -5.16 -4.19
CA ALA A 25 -15.73 -6.55 -3.83
C ALA A 25 -17.16 -6.97 -4.15
N TYR A 26 -18.11 -6.05 -4.06
CA TYR A 26 -19.50 -6.31 -4.41
C TYR A 26 -19.80 -6.14 -5.90
N GLY A 27 -18.81 -5.78 -6.71
CA GLY A 27 -18.98 -5.59 -8.14
C GLY A 27 -19.73 -4.33 -8.53
N ARG A 28 -19.72 -3.31 -7.66
CA ARG A 28 -20.47 -2.07 -7.88
C ARG A 28 -19.71 -0.98 -8.65
N VAL A 29 -18.41 -1.18 -8.86
CA VAL A 29 -17.59 -0.20 -9.55
C VAL A 29 -17.58 -0.53 -11.04
N LYS A 30 -18.26 0.27 -11.83
CA LYS A 30 -18.38 0.05 -13.28
C LYS A 30 -17.00 0.07 -13.94
N GLY A 31 -16.75 -0.95 -14.75
CA GLY A 31 -15.47 -1.11 -15.44
C GLY A 31 -14.46 -1.92 -14.66
N PHE A 32 -14.76 -2.24 -13.40
CA PHE A 32 -13.85 -2.98 -12.52
C PHE A 32 -14.51 -4.21 -11.90
N GLU A 33 -15.42 -4.82 -12.64
CA GLU A 33 -16.16 -6.00 -12.17
C GLU A 33 -15.26 -7.20 -11.91
N THR A 34 -14.07 -7.22 -12.50
CA THR A 34 -13.10 -8.29 -12.27
C THR A 34 -12.57 -8.31 -10.83
N TYR A 35 -12.76 -7.21 -10.09
CA TYR A 35 -12.36 -7.14 -8.68
C TYR A 35 -13.41 -7.70 -7.72
N LYS A 36 -14.53 -8.15 -8.25
CA LYS A 36 -15.61 -8.71 -7.44
C LYS A 36 -15.15 -9.95 -6.69
N VAL A 37 -15.52 -10.04 -5.43
CA VAL A 37 -15.24 -11.20 -4.57
C VAL A 37 -16.60 -11.83 -4.26
N ASP A 38 -16.93 -12.91 -4.96
CA ASP A 38 -18.24 -13.57 -4.82
C ASP A 38 -18.12 -15.04 -4.43
N LYS A 39 -16.92 -15.48 -4.06
CA LYS A 39 -16.66 -16.86 -3.65
C LYS A 39 -16.28 -16.92 -2.18
N PRO A 40 -16.46 -18.09 -1.54
CA PRO A 40 -15.98 -18.27 -0.17
C PRO A 40 -14.46 -18.04 -0.11
N ILE A 41 -14.00 -17.64 1.07
CA ILE A 41 -12.58 -17.38 1.28
C ILE A 41 -11.75 -18.64 0.98
N VAL A 42 -10.69 -18.46 0.17
CA VAL A 42 -9.73 -19.51 -0.15
C VAL A 42 -8.48 -19.25 0.69
N PHE A 43 -8.29 -20.05 1.73
CA PHE A 43 -7.15 -19.90 2.63
C PHE A 43 -5.88 -20.49 2.01
N ASP A 44 -4.74 -20.08 2.54
CA ASP A 44 -3.42 -20.59 2.14
C ASP A 44 -3.05 -20.29 0.69
N HIS A 45 -3.63 -19.22 0.14
CA HIS A 45 -3.31 -18.75 -1.21
C HIS A 45 -2.03 -17.91 -1.19
N ASP A 46 -1.15 -18.15 -2.14
CA ASP A 46 0.03 -17.30 -2.36
C ASP A 46 -0.32 -16.26 -3.41
N ILE A 47 -0.27 -14.99 -3.02
CA ILE A 47 -0.65 -13.92 -3.95
C ILE A 47 0.42 -13.71 -5.01
N SER A 48 -0.04 -13.25 -6.16
CA SER A 48 0.83 -12.88 -7.28
C SER A 48 0.40 -11.52 -7.81
N ALA A 49 1.14 -11.02 -8.79
CA ALA A 49 0.81 -9.74 -9.42
C ALA A 49 -0.58 -9.72 -10.07
N LYS A 50 -1.15 -10.89 -10.34
CA LYS A 50 -2.49 -10.99 -10.95
C LYS A 50 -3.62 -10.82 -9.94
N ASP A 51 -3.33 -10.98 -8.66
CA ASP A 51 -4.34 -10.87 -7.62
C ASP A 51 -4.60 -9.41 -7.27
N PHE A 52 -5.72 -8.88 -7.76
CA PHE A 52 -6.14 -7.50 -7.53
C PHE A 52 -5.06 -6.48 -7.89
N PRO A 53 -4.64 -6.43 -9.18
CA PRO A 53 -3.58 -5.49 -9.57
C PRO A 53 -4.02 -4.05 -9.40
N MET A 54 -3.12 -3.23 -8.86
CA MET A 54 -3.35 -1.80 -8.67
C MET A 54 -2.91 -1.05 -9.92
N THR A 55 -3.84 -0.84 -10.85
CA THR A 55 -3.57 -0.16 -12.11
C THR A 55 -3.75 1.34 -11.97
N GLU A 56 -3.23 2.08 -12.94
CA GLU A 56 -3.44 3.53 -13.01
C GLU A 56 -4.93 3.86 -13.08
N GLN A 57 -5.69 3.12 -13.89
CA GLN A 57 -7.12 3.34 -14.05
C GLN A 57 -7.87 3.13 -12.73
N LEU A 58 -7.50 2.11 -11.97
CA LEU A 58 -8.13 1.85 -10.68
C LEU A 58 -7.84 2.97 -9.70
N PHE A 59 -6.59 3.45 -9.65
CA PHE A 59 -6.23 4.54 -8.76
C PHE A 59 -6.99 5.82 -9.13
N GLN A 60 -7.11 6.13 -10.42
CA GLN A 60 -7.87 7.30 -10.86
C GLN A 60 -9.34 7.19 -10.45
N LYS A 61 -9.90 6.00 -10.55
CA LYS A 61 -11.28 5.76 -10.14
C LYS A 61 -11.46 6.00 -8.63
N PHE A 62 -10.52 5.50 -7.84
CA PHE A 62 -10.52 5.75 -6.40
C PHE A 62 -10.39 7.24 -6.10
N LYS A 63 -9.49 7.93 -6.79
CA LYS A 63 -9.26 9.36 -6.57
C LYS A 63 -10.54 10.15 -6.82
N THR A 64 -11.23 9.86 -7.93
CA THR A 64 -12.52 10.50 -8.22
C THR A 64 -13.51 10.26 -7.10
N PHE A 65 -13.60 9.04 -6.62
CA PHE A 65 -14.49 8.66 -5.52
C PHE A 65 -14.17 9.47 -4.25
N ALA A 66 -12.89 9.55 -3.88
CA ALA A 66 -12.46 10.25 -2.67
C ALA A 66 -12.70 11.76 -2.76
N VAL A 67 -12.43 12.34 -3.92
CA VAL A 67 -12.66 13.77 -4.16
C VAL A 67 -14.14 14.11 -4.08
N GLU A 68 -14.97 13.32 -4.75
CA GLU A 68 -16.40 13.61 -4.82
C GLU A 68 -17.14 13.36 -3.52
N LYS A 69 -16.85 12.25 -2.86
CA LYS A 69 -17.60 11.85 -1.67
C LYS A 69 -16.99 12.30 -0.35
N TYR A 70 -15.67 12.44 -0.28
CA TYR A 70 -14.97 12.78 0.95
C TYR A 70 -14.34 14.17 0.90
N LYS A 71 -14.47 14.87 -0.23
CA LYS A 71 -14.02 16.26 -0.39
C LYS A 71 -12.51 16.45 -0.24
N TYR A 72 -11.73 15.41 -0.48
CA TYR A 72 -10.27 15.55 -0.54
C TYR A 72 -9.88 16.21 -1.88
N THR A 73 -8.72 16.84 -1.89
CA THR A 73 -8.20 17.38 -3.16
C THR A 73 -7.46 16.27 -3.92
N PRO A 74 -7.43 16.33 -5.26
CA PRO A 74 -6.66 15.36 -6.04
C PRO A 74 -5.19 15.29 -5.61
N ALA A 75 -4.58 16.44 -5.30
CA ALA A 75 -3.18 16.48 -4.89
C ALA A 75 -2.93 15.74 -3.57
N GLN A 76 -3.87 15.85 -2.62
CA GLN A 76 -3.78 15.13 -1.36
C GLN A 76 -3.78 13.62 -1.57
N VAL A 77 -4.67 13.14 -2.45
CA VAL A 77 -4.79 11.73 -2.75
C VAL A 77 -3.57 11.22 -3.50
N ASP A 78 -3.08 11.99 -4.48
CA ASP A 78 -1.90 11.62 -5.26
C ASP A 78 -0.67 11.43 -4.38
N LYS A 79 -0.48 12.25 -3.37
CA LYS A 79 0.66 12.13 -2.46
C LYS A 79 0.67 10.82 -1.68
N GLU A 80 -0.50 10.24 -1.48
CA GLU A 80 -0.63 9.03 -0.70
C GLU A 80 -0.95 7.81 -1.57
N ARG A 81 -0.59 7.86 -2.84
CA ARG A 81 -0.88 6.80 -3.79
C ARG A 81 -0.41 5.43 -3.32
N GLU A 82 0.84 5.35 -2.87
CA GLU A 82 1.40 4.09 -2.42
C GLU A 82 0.63 3.53 -1.21
N PHE A 83 0.30 4.39 -0.27
CA PHE A 83 -0.50 4.01 0.89
C PHE A 83 -1.87 3.49 0.46
N VAL A 84 -2.54 4.24 -0.42
CA VAL A 84 -3.87 3.87 -0.92
C VAL A 84 -3.83 2.50 -1.61
N GLU A 85 -2.88 2.32 -2.52
CA GLU A 85 -2.79 1.07 -3.28
C GLU A 85 -2.50 -0.12 -2.38
N ARG A 86 -1.61 0.05 -1.41
CA ARG A 86 -1.27 -1.01 -0.47
C ARG A 86 -2.46 -1.42 0.39
N ILE A 87 -3.15 -0.44 0.97
CA ILE A 87 -4.28 -0.74 1.84
C ILE A 87 -5.46 -1.29 1.04
N LEU A 88 -5.74 -0.70 -0.12
CA LEU A 88 -6.83 -1.17 -0.98
C LEU A 88 -6.61 -2.63 -1.40
N ARG A 89 -5.40 -2.95 -1.83
CA ARG A 89 -5.07 -4.32 -2.21
C ARG A 89 -5.15 -5.27 -1.02
N SER A 90 -4.67 -4.84 0.15
CA SER A 90 -4.77 -5.64 1.37
C SER A 90 -6.22 -5.97 1.72
N GLU A 91 -7.13 -5.00 1.57
CA GLU A 91 -8.54 -5.21 1.86
C GLU A 91 -9.16 -6.22 0.90
N LEU A 92 -8.84 -6.10 -0.39
CA LEU A 92 -9.37 -7.03 -1.39
C LEU A 92 -8.81 -8.45 -1.20
N VAL A 93 -7.52 -8.55 -0.93
CA VAL A 93 -6.89 -9.85 -0.67
C VAL A 93 -7.48 -10.48 0.59
N SER A 94 -7.70 -9.67 1.63
CA SER A 94 -8.30 -10.16 2.86
C SER A 94 -9.71 -10.71 2.61
N ALA A 95 -10.49 -10.02 1.78
CA ALA A 95 -11.85 -10.45 1.44
C ALA A 95 -11.86 -11.78 0.67
N ALA A 96 -10.88 -11.97 -0.22
CA ALA A 96 -10.84 -13.15 -1.08
C ALA A 96 -10.09 -14.34 -0.47
N TYR A 97 -9.05 -14.07 0.31
CA TYR A 97 -8.11 -15.09 0.74
C TYR A 97 -7.83 -15.12 2.25
N GLY A 98 -8.41 -14.21 3.00
CA GLY A 98 -8.26 -14.14 4.45
C GLY A 98 -7.18 -13.17 4.90
N THR A 99 -7.27 -12.79 6.17
CA THR A 99 -6.39 -11.76 6.76
C THR A 99 -4.93 -12.17 6.76
N GLU A 100 -4.63 -13.44 7.02
CA GLU A 100 -3.25 -13.92 7.01
C GLU A 100 -2.62 -13.74 5.62
N THR A 101 -3.36 -14.07 4.57
CA THR A 101 -2.86 -13.91 3.21
C THR A 101 -2.63 -12.44 2.88
N SER A 102 -3.43 -11.53 3.43
CA SER A 102 -3.27 -10.10 3.16
C SER A 102 -1.94 -9.55 3.66
N LEU A 103 -1.28 -10.21 4.61
CA LEU A 103 0.05 -9.81 5.08
C LEU A 103 1.10 -9.92 3.97
N GLN A 104 0.88 -10.77 2.99
CA GLN A 104 1.78 -10.92 1.85
C GLN A 104 1.85 -9.64 1.01
N VAL A 105 0.81 -8.80 1.06
CA VAL A 105 0.80 -7.53 0.33
C VAL A 105 1.94 -6.62 0.81
N SER A 106 2.11 -6.50 2.11
CA SER A 106 3.22 -5.70 2.67
C SER A 106 4.57 -6.25 2.24
N ASN A 107 4.71 -7.58 2.25
CA ASN A 107 5.96 -8.20 1.83
C ASN A 107 6.28 -7.92 0.36
N GLU A 108 5.27 -7.91 -0.50
CA GLU A 108 5.47 -7.56 -1.91
C GLU A 108 5.98 -6.13 -2.07
N TYR A 109 5.39 -5.19 -1.34
CA TYR A 109 5.82 -3.79 -1.42
C TYR A 109 7.24 -3.61 -0.92
N ASP A 110 7.59 -4.28 0.16
CA ASP A 110 8.96 -4.24 0.69
C ASP A 110 9.97 -4.81 -0.31
N ASN A 111 9.61 -5.90 -0.97
CA ASN A 111 10.47 -6.52 -1.99
C ASN A 111 10.62 -5.63 -3.21
N GLN A 112 9.56 -4.98 -3.66
CA GLN A 112 9.61 -4.05 -4.79
C GLN A 112 10.49 -2.85 -4.48
N LEU A 113 10.37 -2.30 -3.30
CA LEU A 113 11.22 -1.18 -2.87
C LEU A 113 12.68 -1.58 -2.85
N ARG A 114 12.98 -2.76 -2.32
CA ARG A 114 14.33 -3.28 -2.26
C ARG A 114 14.94 -3.45 -3.66
N LYS A 115 14.17 -4.01 -4.59
CA LYS A 115 14.60 -4.17 -5.98
C LYS A 115 14.85 -2.83 -6.67
N ALA A 116 13.98 -1.86 -6.43
CA ALA A 116 14.15 -0.53 -7.01
C ALA A 116 15.45 0.12 -6.53
N ILE A 117 15.76 -0.03 -5.26
CA ILE A 117 17.01 0.49 -4.69
C ILE A 117 18.21 -0.19 -5.32
N GLU A 118 18.16 -1.50 -5.52
CA GLU A 118 19.25 -2.28 -6.11
C GLU A 118 19.50 -1.93 -7.56
N LEU A 119 18.45 -1.56 -8.30
CA LEU A 119 18.56 -1.24 -9.73
C LEU A 119 19.09 0.16 -10.00
N VAL A 120 19.14 1.03 -9.00
CA VAL A 120 19.63 2.41 -9.12
C VAL A 120 20.94 2.52 -8.33
N PRO A 121 22.11 2.51 -9.01
CA PRO A 121 23.39 2.50 -8.31
C PRO A 121 23.55 3.61 -7.27
N GLN A 122 23.09 4.81 -7.59
CA GLN A 122 23.17 5.93 -6.67
C GLN A 122 22.28 5.72 -5.43
N ALA A 123 21.07 5.23 -5.63
CA ALA A 123 20.16 4.93 -4.53
C ALA A 123 20.71 3.79 -3.68
N LYS A 124 21.31 2.79 -4.31
CA LYS A 124 21.94 1.67 -3.61
C LYS A 124 23.09 2.18 -2.73
N GLN A 125 23.91 3.07 -3.25
CA GLN A 125 25.03 3.65 -2.51
C GLN A 125 24.54 4.41 -1.29
N LEU A 126 23.51 5.24 -1.46
CA LEU A 126 22.91 5.98 -0.35
C LEU A 126 22.29 5.06 0.69
N ALA A 127 21.66 3.99 0.25
CA ALA A 127 21.06 3.01 1.17
C ALA A 127 22.15 2.31 1.99
N LEU A 128 23.27 1.95 1.37
CA LEU A 128 24.38 1.32 2.07
C LEU A 128 25.03 2.26 3.08
N GLU A 129 25.21 3.53 2.69
CA GLU A 129 25.76 4.53 3.59
C GLU A 129 24.83 4.79 4.78
N GLY A 130 23.54 4.86 4.53
CA GLY A 130 22.55 5.03 5.59
C GLY A 130 22.53 3.85 6.57
N ALA A 131 22.60 2.63 6.05
CA ALA A 131 22.65 1.44 6.88
C ALA A 131 23.93 1.40 7.72
N LYS A 132 25.04 1.78 7.11
CA LYS A 132 26.34 1.86 7.79
C LYS A 132 26.33 2.89 8.93
N ALA A 133 25.75 4.06 8.66
CA ALA A 133 25.62 5.12 9.65
C ALA A 133 24.76 4.69 10.84
N ARG A 134 23.65 4.01 10.56
CA ARG A 134 22.77 3.49 11.61
C ARG A 134 23.47 2.43 12.46
N SER A 135 24.22 1.54 11.83
CA SER A 135 24.97 0.51 12.53
C SER A 135 26.02 1.13 13.45
N THR A 136 26.75 2.12 12.98
CA THR A 136 27.75 2.84 13.78
C THR A 136 27.10 3.56 14.96
N ALA A 137 25.98 4.23 14.74
CA ALA A 137 25.25 4.91 15.80
C ALA A 137 24.76 3.94 16.87
N ALA A 138 24.29 2.78 16.48
CA ALA A 138 23.85 1.75 17.42
C ALA A 138 25.00 1.21 18.27
N ARG A 139 26.19 1.10 17.70
CA ARG A 139 27.38 0.65 18.44
C ARG A 139 27.91 1.69 19.42
N MET A 140 27.73 2.96 19.08
CA MET A 140 28.24 4.06 19.90
C MET A 140 27.30 4.40 21.05
N ARG A 141 26.05 4.01 20.97
CA ARG A 141 25.14 4.11 22.10
C ARG A 141 25.53 3.09 23.14
N PRO A 142 25.68 3.47 24.35
CA PRO A 142 26.01 2.48 25.37
C PRO A 142 24.84 1.58 25.61
N ASP A 143 24.84 1.52 24.70
CA ASP A 143 24.95 1.40 23.99
C ASP A 143 24.33 2.00 23.53
N THR A 144 24.26 2.87 23.24
CA THR A 144 23.85 3.45 22.36
C THR A 144 24.01 3.79 21.23
N ASN A 145 24.18 4.43 20.97
CA ASN A 145 24.50 4.72 19.77
C ASN A 145 24.55 5.13 18.83
N LYS A 146 24.84 5.77 18.59
CA LYS A 146 24.95 6.40 17.58
C LYS A 146 24.55 6.27 16.80
#